data_4fb643b7bc2a286167d7a9deb98af586
#
_entry.id   4fb643b7bc2a286167d7a9deb98af586
#
_cell.length_a   1.000
_cell.length_b   1.000
_cell.length_c   1.000
_cell.angle_alpha   90.00
_cell.angle_beta   90.00
_cell.angle_gamma   90.00
#
_symmetry.space_group_name_H-M   'P 1'
#
loop_
_entity.id
_entity.type
_entity.pdbx_description
1 polymer ?
#
loop_
_entity_poly.entity_id
_entity_poly.type
_entity_poly.pdbx_seq_one_letter_code
_entity_poly.pdbx_strand_id
1 'polypeptide(L)'
;GQEAAEAGAFAAIEPRDYFTSTHRGHGHAIARGADPKRAMAELFGKAAGYCKGKGGSMHIADMEKMNHLGANGIVGAGQPISAGSALASKIMGDDSVTVGCFGDGSTNEGSFHESLNMAAAWKLPLVWFIENNCYGVSTEIHRVTNTPDLASRAAAYGVPYAVVDGTDAIAVYEAMKVALDHARSGKGPYVVEAKVYRYQGHYCGDPAVYRPKEYMEHALANDGIEKLGRRLLELSLIHISEPTRL
;
A
#
# COMPACT_ATOMS: atom_id res chain seq x y z
N GLY A 1 0.03 -12.39 -0.54
CA GLY A 1 -0.05 -12.11 0.90
C GLY A 1 -0.33 -10.67 1.25
N GLN A 2 -0.28 -9.73 0.25
CA GLN A 2 -0.62 -8.31 0.45
C GLN A 2 -1.84 -7.88 -0.39
N GLU A 3 -2.35 -8.75 -1.23
CA GLU A 3 -3.37 -8.48 -2.23
C GLU A 3 -4.68 -7.93 -1.62
N ALA A 4 -5.08 -8.45 -0.46
CA ALA A 4 -6.28 -7.99 0.24
C ALA A 4 -6.11 -6.55 0.75
N ALA A 5 -4.92 -6.22 1.28
CA ALA A 5 -4.60 -4.87 1.75
C ALA A 5 -4.60 -3.87 0.58
N GLU A 6 -3.94 -4.22 -0.53
CA GLU A 6 -3.89 -3.40 -1.73
C GLU A 6 -5.28 -3.19 -2.33
N ALA A 7 -6.07 -4.27 -2.48
CA ALA A 7 -7.42 -4.19 -3.03
C ALA A 7 -8.36 -3.36 -2.13
N GLY A 8 -8.34 -3.61 -0.81
CA GLY A 8 -9.17 -2.88 0.14
C GLY A 8 -8.82 -1.39 0.19
N ALA A 9 -7.53 -1.05 0.28
CA ALA A 9 -7.07 0.33 0.33
C ALA A 9 -7.47 1.10 -0.94
N PHE A 10 -7.24 0.52 -2.10
CA PHE A 10 -7.46 1.19 -3.38
C PHE A 10 -8.92 1.22 -3.83
N ALA A 11 -9.78 0.35 -3.27
CA ALA A 11 -11.23 0.48 -3.43
C ALA A 11 -11.81 1.72 -2.73
N ALA A 12 -11.13 2.25 -1.70
CA ALA A 12 -11.55 3.45 -0.98
C ALA A 12 -11.06 4.76 -1.64
N ILE A 13 -10.02 4.70 -2.48
CA ILE A 13 -9.40 5.87 -3.13
C ILE A 13 -10.29 6.37 -4.27
N GLU A 14 -10.56 7.68 -4.30
CA GLU A 14 -11.34 8.30 -5.36
C GLU A 14 -10.50 8.54 -6.65
N PRO A 15 -11.13 8.64 -7.84
CA PRO A 15 -10.41 8.84 -9.10
C PRO A 15 -9.50 10.08 -9.13
N ARG A 16 -9.84 11.12 -8.39
CA ARG A 16 -9.08 12.38 -8.27
C ARG A 16 -7.86 12.29 -7.36
N ASP A 17 -7.81 11.29 -6.49
CA ASP A 17 -6.72 11.14 -5.51
C ASP A 17 -5.43 10.67 -6.16
N TYR A 18 -4.32 11.09 -5.59
CA TYR A 18 -2.98 10.72 -6.01
C TYR A 18 -2.40 9.61 -5.12
N PHE A 19 -1.43 8.89 -5.62
CA PHE A 19 -0.69 7.95 -4.79
C PHE A 19 0.76 7.76 -5.20
N THR A 20 1.59 7.42 -4.22
CA THR A 20 2.94 6.85 -4.43
C THR A 20 2.92 5.38 -4.08
N SER A 21 3.78 4.61 -4.70
CA SER A 21 3.89 3.18 -4.48
C SER A 21 5.31 2.73 -4.23
N THR A 22 5.48 1.46 -3.91
CA THR A 22 6.76 0.80 -3.65
C THR A 22 7.21 -0.02 -4.86
N HIS A 23 8.38 -0.66 -4.73
CA HIS A 23 8.89 -1.65 -5.68
C HIS A 23 7.98 -2.90 -5.82
N ARG A 24 6.94 -3.06 -4.99
CA ARG A 24 5.96 -4.16 -5.00
C ARG A 24 4.56 -3.67 -5.36
N GLY A 25 4.46 -2.57 -6.08
CA GLY A 25 3.21 -1.84 -6.34
C GLY A 25 2.32 -2.39 -7.45
N HIS A 26 2.42 -3.68 -7.81
CA HIS A 26 1.60 -4.27 -8.88
C HIS A 26 0.11 -4.24 -8.53
N GLY A 27 -0.25 -4.63 -7.32
CA GLY A 27 -1.63 -4.62 -6.85
C GLY A 27 -2.18 -3.20 -6.78
N HIS A 28 -1.40 -2.23 -6.31
CA HIS A 28 -1.78 -0.80 -6.31
C HIS A 28 -2.12 -0.33 -7.73
N ALA A 29 -1.24 -0.59 -8.70
CA ALA A 29 -1.43 -0.18 -10.08
C ALA A 29 -2.67 -0.86 -10.70
N ILE A 30 -2.84 -2.17 -10.50
CA ILE A 30 -3.97 -2.94 -11.03
C ILE A 30 -5.28 -2.46 -10.40
N ALA A 31 -5.32 -2.26 -9.09
CA ALA A 31 -6.49 -1.75 -8.38
C ALA A 31 -6.88 -0.33 -8.84
N ARG A 32 -5.92 0.46 -9.33
CA ARG A 32 -6.17 1.78 -9.96
C ARG A 32 -6.49 1.70 -11.45
N GLY A 33 -6.70 0.52 -12.00
CA GLY A 33 -7.11 0.33 -13.38
C GLY A 33 -5.97 0.21 -14.38
N ALA A 34 -4.76 -0.17 -13.95
CA ALA A 34 -3.70 -0.52 -14.88
C ALA A 34 -4.12 -1.67 -15.78
N ASP A 35 -3.90 -1.52 -17.08
CA ASP A 35 -4.11 -2.61 -18.03
C ASP A 35 -3.07 -3.73 -17.81
N PRO A 36 -3.52 -4.94 -17.43
CA PRO A 36 -2.61 -6.07 -17.20
C PRO A 36 -1.73 -6.41 -18.41
N LYS A 37 -2.22 -6.18 -19.62
CA LYS A 37 -1.43 -6.41 -20.85
C LYS A 37 -0.24 -5.44 -20.94
N ARG A 38 -0.46 -4.17 -20.63
CA ARG A 38 0.62 -3.18 -20.59
C ARG A 38 1.58 -3.42 -19.42
N ALA A 39 1.06 -3.84 -18.27
CA ALA A 39 1.89 -4.24 -17.14
C ALA A 39 2.79 -5.43 -17.51
N MET A 40 2.22 -6.45 -18.13
CA MET A 40 2.98 -7.60 -18.61
C MET A 40 4.00 -7.20 -19.71
N ALA A 41 3.64 -6.31 -20.62
CA ALA A 41 4.56 -5.78 -21.63
C ALA A 41 5.77 -5.09 -20.99
N GLU A 42 5.56 -4.36 -19.87
CA GLU A 42 6.64 -3.75 -19.09
C GLU A 42 7.61 -4.80 -18.52
N LEU A 43 7.06 -5.87 -17.92
CA LEU A 43 7.87 -6.98 -17.39
C LEU A 43 8.71 -7.67 -18.48
N PHE A 44 8.19 -7.75 -19.69
CA PHE A 44 8.92 -8.28 -20.85
C PHE A 44 9.82 -7.27 -21.57
N GLY A 45 10.04 -6.08 -21.00
CA GLY A 45 10.90 -5.05 -21.59
C GLY A 45 10.40 -4.49 -22.92
N LYS A 46 9.08 -4.50 -23.17
CA LYS A 46 8.48 -4.05 -24.43
C LYS A 46 8.12 -2.56 -24.38
N ALA A 47 8.28 -1.88 -25.51
CA ALA A 47 7.93 -0.47 -25.65
C ALA A 47 6.44 -0.15 -25.38
N ALA A 48 5.56 -1.15 -25.49
CA ALA A 48 4.14 -1.02 -25.16
C ALA A 48 3.86 -0.99 -23.63
N GLY A 49 4.86 -1.26 -22.80
CA GLY A 49 4.77 -1.19 -21.34
C GLY A 49 4.56 0.23 -20.83
N TYR A 50 4.19 0.37 -19.54
CA TYR A 50 3.92 1.65 -18.90
C TYR A 50 5.13 2.59 -18.89
N CYS A 51 6.31 2.06 -18.66
CA CYS A 51 7.58 2.78 -18.67
C CYS A 51 8.43 2.44 -19.93
N LYS A 52 7.78 2.06 -21.02
CA LYS A 52 8.42 1.68 -22.30
C LYS A 52 9.42 0.53 -22.15
N GLY A 53 9.17 -0.39 -21.23
CA GLY A 53 10.01 -1.54 -20.93
C GLY A 53 11.29 -1.22 -20.16
N LYS A 54 11.42 -0.02 -19.60
CA LYS A 54 12.61 0.43 -18.85
C LYS A 54 12.45 0.35 -17.34
N GLY A 55 11.21 0.36 -16.84
CA GLY A 55 10.90 0.34 -15.41
C GLY A 55 10.90 -1.07 -14.82
N GLY A 56 10.60 -2.07 -15.64
CA GLY A 56 10.48 -3.46 -15.20
C GLY A 56 9.41 -3.64 -14.12
N SER A 57 9.59 -4.67 -13.29
CA SER A 57 8.64 -5.04 -12.24
C SER A 57 8.45 -3.96 -11.17
N MET A 58 9.48 -3.18 -10.87
CA MET A 58 9.49 -2.29 -9.70
C MET A 58 8.89 -0.89 -9.96
N HIS A 59 8.71 -0.48 -11.22
CA HIS A 59 8.42 0.91 -11.56
C HIS A 59 7.23 1.08 -12.53
N ILE A 60 6.19 0.23 -12.39
CA ILE A 60 4.95 0.40 -13.15
C ILE A 60 4.22 1.63 -12.61
N ALA A 61 4.12 2.68 -13.41
CA ALA A 61 3.45 3.92 -13.04
C ALA A 61 2.85 4.61 -14.27
N ASP A 62 1.76 5.33 -14.07
CA ASP A 62 1.12 6.16 -15.10
C ASP A 62 0.39 7.31 -14.42
N MET A 63 0.94 8.52 -14.56
CA MET A 63 0.38 9.72 -13.95
C MET A 63 -0.93 10.14 -14.63
N GLU A 64 -1.02 10.00 -15.94
CA GLU A 64 -2.18 10.49 -16.71
C GLU A 64 -3.44 9.67 -16.46
N LYS A 65 -3.30 8.36 -16.29
CA LYS A 65 -4.46 7.45 -16.18
C LYS A 65 -4.78 7.04 -14.74
N MET A 66 -3.79 7.00 -13.87
CA MET A 66 -3.94 6.45 -12.52
C MET A 66 -3.68 7.47 -11.41
N ASN A 67 -3.22 8.69 -11.71
CA ASN A 67 -2.66 9.63 -10.74
C ASN A 67 -1.55 8.99 -9.88
N HIS A 68 -0.78 8.09 -10.49
CA HIS A 68 0.30 7.36 -9.87
C HIS A 68 1.61 8.15 -9.98
N LEU A 69 2.02 8.80 -8.93
CA LEU A 69 3.19 9.69 -8.84
C LEU A 69 4.54 8.96 -8.97
N GLY A 70 4.52 7.64 -8.91
CA GLY A 70 5.69 6.79 -9.10
C GLY A 70 5.77 5.64 -8.10
N ALA A 71 6.31 4.52 -8.57
CA ALA A 71 6.71 3.39 -7.76
C ALA A 71 8.21 3.53 -7.44
N ASN A 72 8.56 3.61 -6.16
CA ASN A 72 9.89 3.94 -5.72
C ASN A 72 10.62 2.75 -5.09
N GLY A 73 11.83 2.46 -5.56
CA GLY A 73 12.71 1.45 -4.98
C GLY A 73 13.60 1.98 -3.85
N ILE A 74 13.68 3.30 -3.67
CA ILE A 74 14.45 3.92 -2.59
C ILE A 74 13.60 3.95 -1.34
N VAL A 75 14.02 3.22 -0.31
CA VAL A 75 13.32 3.16 0.98
C VAL A 75 13.26 4.57 1.60
N GLY A 76 12.08 4.98 2.03
CA GLY A 76 11.88 6.30 2.63
C GLY A 76 11.60 7.45 1.65
N ALA A 77 11.86 7.30 0.35
CA ALA A 77 11.68 8.41 -0.58
C ALA A 77 10.21 8.69 -0.93
N GLY A 78 9.31 7.72 -0.81
CA GLY A 78 7.88 7.90 -1.08
C GLY A 78 7.20 8.90 -0.13
N GLN A 79 7.65 9.01 1.12
CA GLN A 79 7.04 9.87 2.12
C GLN A 79 7.13 11.36 1.78
N PRO A 80 8.31 11.96 1.52
CA PRO A 80 8.39 13.35 1.13
C PRO A 80 7.75 13.64 -0.22
N ILE A 81 7.76 12.68 -1.17
CA ILE A 81 7.06 12.85 -2.46
C ILE A 81 5.55 12.94 -2.23
N SER A 82 4.97 12.05 -1.44
CA SER A 82 3.54 12.09 -1.13
C SER A 82 3.15 13.34 -0.34
N ALA A 83 4.00 13.80 0.59
CA ALA A 83 3.79 15.04 1.31
C ALA A 83 3.84 16.27 0.38
N GLY A 84 4.75 16.28 -0.60
CA GLY A 84 4.82 17.32 -1.63
C GLY A 84 3.58 17.38 -2.52
N SER A 85 3.05 16.22 -2.93
CA SER A 85 1.81 16.12 -3.68
C SER A 85 0.61 16.66 -2.87
N ALA A 86 0.49 16.23 -1.61
CA ALA A 86 -0.57 16.73 -0.73
C ALA A 86 -0.46 18.24 -0.46
N LEU A 87 0.75 18.78 -0.40
CA LEU A 87 0.97 20.23 -0.31
C LEU A 87 0.51 20.94 -1.59
N ALA A 88 0.78 20.36 -2.76
CA ALA A 88 0.32 20.92 -4.03
C ALA A 88 -1.22 20.98 -4.07
N SER A 89 -1.91 19.90 -3.73
CA SER A 89 -3.39 19.89 -3.65
C SER A 89 -3.91 20.96 -2.71
N LYS A 90 -3.29 21.11 -1.54
CA LYS A 90 -3.68 22.14 -0.59
C LYS A 90 -3.48 23.57 -1.12
N ILE A 91 -2.36 23.85 -1.80
CA ILE A 91 -2.08 25.17 -2.39
C ILE A 91 -3.05 25.46 -3.55
N MET A 92 -3.35 24.46 -4.36
CA MET A 92 -4.28 24.58 -5.49
C MET A 92 -5.72 24.70 -5.05
N GLY A 93 -6.04 24.33 -3.81
CA GLY A 93 -7.39 24.37 -3.27
C GLY A 93 -8.30 23.28 -3.85
N ASP A 94 -7.73 22.21 -4.38
CA ASP A 94 -8.50 21.04 -4.79
C ASP A 94 -8.73 20.12 -3.56
N ASP A 95 -9.67 19.20 -3.65
CA ASP A 95 -10.07 18.32 -2.56
C ASP A 95 -9.50 16.89 -2.73
N SER A 96 -8.45 16.73 -3.54
CA SER A 96 -7.75 15.47 -3.68
C SER A 96 -6.90 15.14 -2.43
N VAL A 97 -6.81 13.86 -2.13
CA VAL A 97 -5.96 13.32 -1.08
C VAL A 97 -4.80 12.56 -1.73
N THR A 98 -3.63 12.65 -1.16
CA THR A 98 -2.52 11.81 -1.59
C THR A 98 -2.36 10.61 -0.65
N VAL A 99 -2.27 9.41 -1.21
CA VAL A 99 -1.97 8.18 -0.46
C VAL A 99 -0.52 7.79 -0.68
N GLY A 100 0.27 7.78 0.38
CA GLY A 100 1.66 7.31 0.35
C GLY A 100 1.75 5.86 0.82
N CYS A 101 2.03 4.91 -0.09
CA CYS A 101 2.18 3.50 0.25
C CYS A 101 3.66 3.15 0.48
N PHE A 102 3.95 2.43 1.56
CA PHE A 102 5.31 1.98 1.86
C PHE A 102 5.32 0.81 2.85
N GLY A 103 6.43 0.08 2.90
CA GLY A 103 6.61 -1.06 3.80
C GLY A 103 7.10 -0.66 5.19
N ASP A 104 7.10 -1.63 6.10
CA ASP A 104 7.54 -1.50 7.49
C ASP A 104 8.96 -0.93 7.63
N GLY A 105 9.90 -1.36 6.81
CA GLY A 105 11.28 -0.86 6.84
C GLY A 105 11.41 0.65 6.65
N SER A 106 10.52 1.26 5.86
CA SER A 106 10.53 2.70 5.60
C SER A 106 10.22 3.55 6.84
N THR A 107 9.59 2.99 7.85
CA THR A 107 9.24 3.72 9.07
C THR A 107 10.46 4.01 9.96
N ASN A 108 11.60 3.38 9.69
CA ASN A 108 12.85 3.63 10.40
C ASN A 108 13.75 4.66 9.68
N GLU A 109 13.34 5.15 8.50
CA GLU A 109 14.04 6.22 7.81
C GLU A 109 13.70 7.60 8.42
N GLY A 110 14.68 8.49 8.46
CA GLY A 110 14.48 9.86 8.94
C GLY A 110 13.37 10.60 8.20
N SER A 111 13.25 10.37 6.90
CA SER A 111 12.24 10.96 6.03
C SER A 111 10.79 10.65 6.45
N PHE A 112 10.54 9.50 7.10
CA PHE A 112 9.23 9.20 7.72
C PHE A 112 8.90 10.27 8.78
N HIS A 113 9.81 10.50 9.70
CA HIS A 113 9.59 11.41 10.82
C HIS A 113 9.49 12.87 10.36
N GLU A 114 10.38 13.29 9.48
CA GLU A 114 10.44 14.64 8.94
C GLU A 114 9.18 14.97 8.14
N SER A 115 8.77 14.09 7.23
CA SER A 115 7.59 14.29 6.39
C SER A 115 6.30 14.23 7.20
N LEU A 116 6.21 13.37 8.23
CA LEU A 116 5.03 13.28 9.08
C LEU A 116 4.85 14.53 9.93
N ASN A 117 5.95 15.04 10.52
CA ASN A 117 5.94 16.30 11.24
C ASN A 117 5.47 17.47 10.35
N MET A 118 6.03 17.56 9.14
CA MET A 118 5.66 18.60 8.17
C MET A 118 4.18 18.47 7.77
N ALA A 119 3.72 17.25 7.45
CA ALA A 119 2.34 17.00 7.06
C ALA A 119 1.35 17.36 8.17
N ALA A 120 1.69 17.04 9.42
CA ALA A 120 0.87 17.37 10.60
C ALA A 120 0.82 18.88 10.83
N ALA A 121 1.98 19.55 10.84
CA ALA A 121 2.08 21.00 11.07
C ALA A 121 1.30 21.80 10.03
N TRP A 122 1.32 21.37 8.79
CA TRP A 122 0.62 22.03 7.69
C TRP A 122 -0.77 21.48 7.40
N LYS A 123 -1.24 20.48 8.16
CA LYS A 123 -2.54 19.81 7.95
C LYS A 123 -2.75 19.40 6.49
N LEU A 124 -1.79 18.65 5.95
CA LEU A 124 -1.84 18.22 4.56
C LEU A 124 -2.91 17.13 4.35
N PRO A 125 -3.60 17.11 3.21
CA PRO A 125 -4.54 16.05 2.84
C PRO A 125 -3.77 14.78 2.43
N LEU A 126 -3.23 14.07 3.41
CA LEU A 126 -2.30 12.95 3.24
C LEU A 126 -2.76 11.74 4.06
N VAL A 127 -2.80 10.58 3.43
CA VAL A 127 -2.94 9.30 4.12
C VAL A 127 -1.67 8.48 3.88
N TRP A 128 -1.03 8.01 4.94
CA TRP A 128 0.03 7.03 4.83
C TRP A 128 -0.50 5.64 5.09
N PHE A 129 -0.25 4.76 4.12
CA PHE A 129 -0.63 3.36 4.14
C PHE A 129 0.62 2.49 4.28
N ILE A 130 0.77 1.86 5.45
CA ILE A 130 1.91 1.01 5.80
C ILE A 130 1.55 -0.45 5.56
N GLU A 131 2.22 -1.11 4.63
CA GLU A 131 2.12 -2.54 4.40
C GLU A 131 3.16 -3.26 5.26
N ASN A 132 2.79 -3.56 6.51
CA ASN A 132 3.69 -4.20 7.45
C ASN A 132 3.70 -5.72 7.26
N ASN A 133 4.68 -6.22 6.51
CA ASN A 133 4.92 -7.66 6.32
C ASN A 133 5.99 -8.21 7.27
N CYS A 134 6.37 -7.46 8.27
CA CYS A 134 7.33 -7.80 9.33
C CYS A 134 8.79 -7.96 8.87
N TYR A 135 9.12 -7.69 7.62
CA TYR A 135 10.49 -7.91 7.11
C TYR A 135 10.97 -6.81 6.17
N GLY A 136 11.97 -6.05 6.60
CA GLY A 136 12.78 -5.21 5.70
C GLY A 136 13.88 -6.07 5.06
N VAL A 137 13.71 -6.49 3.79
CA VAL A 137 14.53 -7.51 3.11
C VAL A 137 14.54 -8.80 3.94
N SER A 138 15.62 -9.08 4.67
CA SER A 138 15.81 -10.23 5.55
C SER A 138 15.77 -9.88 7.05
N THR A 139 15.64 -8.59 7.38
CA THR A 139 15.62 -8.14 8.77
C THR A 139 14.21 -8.12 9.31
N GLU A 140 13.95 -8.92 10.32
CA GLU A 140 12.69 -8.94 11.03
C GLU A 140 12.47 -7.63 11.79
N ILE A 141 11.25 -7.10 11.73
CA ILE A 141 10.91 -5.77 12.28
C ILE A 141 11.17 -5.66 13.79
N HIS A 142 10.94 -6.73 14.56
CA HIS A 142 11.14 -6.74 16.00
C HIS A 142 12.62 -6.60 16.44
N ARG A 143 13.56 -6.81 15.52
CA ARG A 143 15.00 -6.61 15.77
C ARG A 143 15.42 -5.15 15.69
N VAL A 144 14.63 -4.32 15.02
CA VAL A 144 14.97 -2.93 14.70
C VAL A 144 13.91 -1.92 15.13
N THR A 145 12.81 -2.40 15.74
CA THR A 145 11.69 -1.57 16.15
C THR A 145 11.15 -2.06 17.50
N ASN A 146 11.06 -1.15 18.46
CA ASN A 146 10.54 -1.45 19.81
C ASN A 146 9.01 -1.28 19.92
N THR A 147 8.38 -0.56 18.99
CA THR A 147 6.92 -0.39 18.99
C THR A 147 6.24 -1.55 18.29
N PRO A 148 5.22 -2.20 18.89
CA PRO A 148 4.53 -3.34 18.26
C PRO A 148 3.74 -2.92 17.01
N ASP A 149 3.23 -1.68 17.01
CA ASP A 149 2.48 -1.08 15.92
C ASP A 149 3.22 0.14 15.39
N LEU A 150 3.56 0.13 14.11
CA LEU A 150 4.35 1.19 13.49
C LEU A 150 3.54 2.48 13.35
N ALA A 151 2.22 2.35 13.09
CA ALA A 151 1.33 3.49 12.98
C ALA A 151 1.22 4.27 14.30
N SER A 152 1.46 3.64 15.45
CA SER A 152 1.43 4.31 16.77
C SER A 152 2.45 5.45 16.89
N ARG A 153 3.51 5.44 16.07
CA ARG A 153 4.49 6.54 15.99
C ARG A 153 3.85 7.87 15.59
N ALA A 154 2.72 7.81 14.88
CA ALA A 154 1.96 8.99 14.45
C ALA A 154 1.44 9.82 15.64
N ALA A 155 1.16 9.18 16.77
CA ALA A 155 0.70 9.85 17.99
C ALA A 155 1.69 10.91 18.50
N ALA A 156 3.00 10.72 18.30
CA ALA A 156 4.03 11.69 18.68
C ALA A 156 3.90 13.03 17.95
N TYR A 157 3.21 13.04 16.80
CA TYR A 157 2.95 14.22 15.96
C TYR A 157 1.49 14.70 16.07
N GLY A 158 0.70 14.11 16.97
CA GLY A 158 -0.73 14.43 17.09
C GLY A 158 -1.56 13.94 15.90
N VAL A 159 -1.06 12.99 15.13
CA VAL A 159 -1.71 12.41 13.95
C VAL A 159 -2.49 11.16 14.33
N PRO A 160 -3.78 11.07 13.97
CA PRO A 160 -4.57 9.86 14.20
C PRO A 160 -4.08 8.71 13.35
N TYR A 161 -4.30 7.49 13.84
CA TYR A 161 -3.89 6.27 13.15
C TYR A 161 -4.85 5.11 13.39
N ALA A 162 -4.76 4.11 12.53
CA ALA A 162 -5.42 2.82 12.68
C ALA A 162 -4.45 1.68 12.37
N VAL A 163 -4.67 0.54 13.02
CA VAL A 163 -3.98 -0.73 12.73
C VAL A 163 -5.04 -1.76 12.39
N VAL A 164 -4.90 -2.43 11.25
CA VAL A 164 -5.89 -3.37 10.74
C VAL A 164 -5.25 -4.70 10.31
N ASP A 165 -6.07 -5.75 10.29
CA ASP A 165 -5.70 -7.01 9.63
C ASP A 165 -5.68 -6.77 8.11
N GLY A 166 -4.49 -6.67 7.53
CA GLY A 166 -4.31 -6.46 6.09
C GLY A 166 -4.68 -7.66 5.23
N THR A 167 -5.04 -8.80 5.83
CA THR A 167 -5.60 -9.95 5.12
C THR A 167 -7.13 -9.89 4.99
N ASP A 168 -7.77 -8.89 5.61
CA ASP A 168 -9.20 -8.60 5.47
C ASP A 168 -9.39 -7.33 4.63
N ALA A 169 -9.75 -7.52 3.36
CA ALA A 169 -9.93 -6.42 2.42
C ALA A 169 -11.04 -5.44 2.84
N ILE A 170 -12.07 -5.92 3.52
CA ILE A 170 -13.19 -5.08 3.99
C ILE A 170 -12.73 -4.20 5.15
N ALA A 171 -12.03 -4.79 6.13
CA ALA A 171 -11.49 -4.03 7.25
C ALA A 171 -10.50 -2.95 6.79
N VAL A 172 -9.66 -3.26 5.79
CA VAL A 172 -8.75 -2.28 5.19
C VAL A 172 -9.52 -1.18 4.47
N TYR A 173 -10.54 -1.52 3.68
CA TYR A 173 -11.39 -0.53 3.01
C TYR A 173 -12.03 0.45 4.00
N GLU A 174 -12.63 -0.06 5.07
CA GLU A 174 -13.29 0.75 6.09
C GLU A 174 -12.30 1.70 6.79
N ALA A 175 -11.13 1.21 7.18
CA ALA A 175 -10.09 2.03 7.79
C ALA A 175 -9.58 3.11 6.84
N MET A 176 -9.34 2.76 5.58
CA MET A 176 -8.91 3.72 4.55
C MET A 176 -9.98 4.77 4.27
N LYS A 177 -11.26 4.38 4.25
CA LYS A 177 -12.38 5.33 4.08
C LYS A 177 -12.39 6.37 5.19
N VAL A 178 -12.25 5.95 6.45
CA VAL A 178 -12.14 6.88 7.60
C VAL A 178 -10.93 7.80 7.45
N ALA A 179 -9.77 7.27 7.06
CA ALA A 179 -8.54 8.04 6.90
C ALA A 179 -8.64 9.08 5.76
N LEU A 180 -9.22 8.69 4.62
CA LEU A 180 -9.41 9.57 3.47
C LEU A 180 -10.41 10.69 3.79
N ASP A 181 -11.54 10.37 4.44
CA ASP A 181 -12.54 11.37 4.85
C ASP A 181 -11.95 12.35 5.87
N HIS A 182 -11.12 11.88 6.81
CA HIS A 182 -10.40 12.74 7.76
C HIS A 182 -9.46 13.70 7.03
N ALA A 183 -8.60 13.18 6.15
CA ALA A 183 -7.63 14.00 5.41
C ALA A 183 -8.33 15.02 4.49
N ARG A 184 -9.34 14.58 3.76
CA ARG A 184 -10.14 15.41 2.83
C ARG A 184 -10.90 16.53 3.56
N SER A 185 -11.32 16.30 4.81
CA SER A 185 -11.98 17.34 5.62
C SER A 185 -11.03 18.43 6.15
N GLY A 186 -9.75 18.44 5.75
CA GLY A 186 -8.77 19.44 6.15
C GLY A 186 -8.24 19.28 7.58
N LYS A 187 -8.53 18.15 8.24
CA LYS A 187 -8.05 17.90 9.61
C LYS A 187 -6.56 17.55 9.68
N GLY A 188 -5.95 17.22 8.55
CA GLY A 188 -4.55 16.85 8.42
C GLY A 188 -4.33 15.40 8.06
N PRO A 189 -3.10 14.88 8.18
CA PRO A 189 -2.77 13.54 7.76
C PRO A 189 -3.39 12.45 8.66
N TYR A 190 -3.40 11.22 8.13
CA TYR A 190 -3.80 10.01 8.84
C TYR A 190 -2.83 8.87 8.50
N VAL A 191 -2.57 7.95 9.44
CA VAL A 191 -1.72 6.79 9.19
C VAL A 191 -2.53 5.51 9.37
N VAL A 192 -2.51 4.65 8.37
CA VAL A 192 -3.14 3.32 8.42
C VAL A 192 -2.05 2.26 8.28
N GLU A 193 -1.97 1.34 9.20
CA GLU A 193 -1.08 0.18 9.14
C GLU A 193 -1.88 -1.09 8.89
N ALA A 194 -1.60 -1.76 7.78
CA ALA A 194 -2.14 -3.06 7.45
C ALA A 194 -1.10 -4.15 7.79
N LYS A 195 -1.44 -5.05 8.71
CA LYS A 195 -0.62 -6.23 9.02
C LYS A 195 -0.81 -7.27 7.92
N VAL A 196 0.23 -7.53 7.18
CA VAL A 196 0.21 -8.42 6.00
C VAL A 196 1.33 -9.44 6.05
N TYR A 197 1.36 -10.32 5.06
CA TYR A 197 2.41 -11.32 4.91
C TYR A 197 3.09 -11.20 3.55
N ARG A 198 4.34 -11.58 3.49
CA ARG A 198 5.07 -11.72 2.23
C ARG A 198 5.30 -13.20 1.95
N TYR A 199 4.57 -13.80 1.00
CA TYR A 199 4.67 -15.22 0.70
C TYR A 199 5.99 -15.59 0.02
N GLN A 200 6.39 -14.83 -0.98
CA GLN A 200 7.64 -15.03 -1.69
C GLN A 200 8.81 -14.34 -0.97
N GLY A 201 10.03 -14.56 -1.42
CA GLY A 201 11.20 -13.82 -0.98
C GLY A 201 11.09 -12.31 -1.26
N HIS A 202 12.10 -11.56 -0.87
CA HIS A 202 12.13 -10.12 -1.15
C HIS A 202 12.19 -9.83 -2.65
N TYR A 203 12.88 -10.69 -3.41
CA TYR A 203 12.97 -10.69 -4.88
C TYR A 203 12.99 -12.15 -5.39
N CYS A 204 12.90 -12.36 -6.69
CA CYS A 204 12.77 -13.70 -7.29
C CYS A 204 13.91 -14.69 -6.93
N GLY A 205 15.12 -14.20 -6.67
CA GLY A 205 16.27 -15.02 -6.30
C GLY A 205 16.46 -15.20 -4.79
N ASP A 206 15.57 -14.64 -3.96
CA ASP A 206 15.67 -14.73 -2.50
C ASP A 206 15.02 -16.04 -2.00
N PRO A 207 15.81 -17.00 -1.47
CA PRO A 207 15.29 -18.26 -0.96
C PRO A 207 14.53 -18.13 0.37
N ALA A 208 14.53 -16.94 0.97
CA ALA A 208 13.83 -16.60 2.21
C ALA A 208 14.10 -17.51 3.41
N VAL A 209 15.31 -18.07 3.50
CA VAL A 209 15.72 -18.99 4.56
C VAL A 209 15.75 -18.36 5.96
N TYR A 210 15.68 -17.03 6.04
CA TYR A 210 15.64 -16.27 7.28
C TYR A 210 14.27 -16.27 7.96
N ARG A 211 13.21 -16.73 7.24
CA ARG A 211 11.85 -16.79 7.78
C ARG A 211 11.58 -18.13 8.45
N PRO A 212 11.06 -18.16 9.69
CA PRO A 212 10.61 -19.39 10.34
C PRO A 212 9.49 -20.09 9.55
N LYS A 213 9.38 -21.40 9.67
CA LYS A 213 8.29 -22.16 9.03
C LYS A 213 6.93 -21.72 9.55
N GLU A 214 6.84 -21.47 10.84
CA GLU A 214 5.62 -21.02 11.53
C GLU A 214 5.07 -19.72 10.95
N TYR A 215 5.95 -18.80 10.51
CA TYR A 215 5.53 -17.60 9.80
C TYR A 215 4.78 -17.94 8.50
N MET A 216 5.31 -18.87 7.72
CA MET A 216 4.68 -19.25 6.45
C MET A 216 3.40 -20.04 6.65
N GLU A 217 3.35 -20.95 7.62
CA GLU A 217 2.15 -21.69 7.97
C GLU A 217 1.03 -20.75 8.42
N HIS A 218 1.35 -19.77 9.26
CA HIS A 218 0.41 -18.76 9.71
C HIS A 218 -0.05 -17.85 8.54
N ALA A 219 0.88 -17.44 7.68
CA ALA A 219 0.57 -16.61 6.51
C ALA A 219 -0.41 -17.30 5.57
N LEU A 220 -0.16 -18.57 5.22
CA LEU A 220 -1.03 -19.36 4.33
C LEU A 220 -2.40 -19.64 4.94
N ALA A 221 -2.47 -19.90 6.26
CA ALA A 221 -3.73 -20.09 6.96
C ALA A 221 -4.60 -18.82 7.00
N ASN A 222 -3.99 -17.65 6.78
CA ASN A 222 -4.65 -16.35 6.79
C ASN A 222 -4.67 -15.69 5.40
N ASP A 223 -4.75 -16.49 4.33
CA ASP A 223 -4.82 -15.96 2.97
C ASP A 223 -6.05 -15.06 2.77
N GLY A 224 -5.82 -13.81 2.35
CA GLY A 224 -6.87 -12.81 2.21
C GLY A 224 -7.84 -13.12 1.07
N ILE A 225 -7.39 -13.80 0.01
CA ILE A 225 -8.25 -14.20 -1.11
C ILE A 225 -9.25 -15.25 -0.62
N GLU A 226 -8.78 -16.26 0.11
CA GLU A 226 -9.61 -17.29 0.70
C GLU A 226 -10.59 -16.74 1.75
N LYS A 227 -10.12 -15.78 2.59
CA LYS A 227 -10.97 -15.11 3.57
C LYS A 227 -12.12 -14.36 2.89
N LEU A 228 -11.82 -13.55 1.89
CA LEU A 228 -12.83 -12.78 1.17
C LEU A 228 -13.77 -13.71 0.41
N GLY A 229 -13.25 -14.74 -0.25
CA GLY A 229 -14.06 -15.73 -0.96
C GLY A 229 -15.09 -16.39 -0.05
N ARG A 230 -14.68 -16.87 1.12
CA ARG A 230 -15.59 -17.45 2.13
C ARG A 230 -16.65 -16.44 2.58
N ARG A 231 -16.24 -15.21 2.85
CA ARG A 231 -17.17 -14.14 3.27
C ARG A 231 -18.21 -13.83 2.21
N LEU A 232 -17.84 -13.81 0.94
CA LEU A 232 -18.77 -13.56 -0.17
C LEU A 232 -19.76 -14.72 -0.35
N LEU A 233 -19.32 -15.97 -0.14
CA LEU A 233 -20.20 -17.13 -0.14
C LEU A 233 -21.21 -17.11 1.01
N GLU A 234 -20.77 -16.81 2.24
CA GLU A 234 -21.63 -16.67 3.42
C GLU A 234 -22.72 -15.61 3.20
N LEU A 235 -22.37 -14.52 2.54
CA LEU A 235 -23.29 -13.42 2.21
C LEU A 235 -24.13 -13.70 0.95
N SER A 236 -23.97 -14.84 0.31
CA SER A 236 -24.63 -15.20 -0.96
C SER A 236 -24.41 -14.18 -2.09
N LEU A 237 -23.29 -13.46 -2.06
CA LEU A 237 -22.91 -12.49 -3.08
C LEU A 237 -22.21 -13.12 -4.28
N ILE A 238 -21.59 -14.28 -4.08
CA ILE A 238 -21.05 -15.12 -5.14
C ILE A 238 -21.59 -16.55 -4.96
N HIS A 239 -21.82 -17.23 -6.07
CA HIS A 239 -22.08 -18.65 -6.08
C HIS A 239 -20.91 -19.32 -6.79
N ILE A 240 -20.35 -20.39 -6.21
CA ILE A 240 -19.47 -21.28 -6.95
C ILE A 240 -20.40 -22.10 -7.87
N SER A 241 -20.82 -21.49 -8.97
CA SER A 241 -21.30 -22.27 -10.10
C SER A 241 -20.07 -22.98 -10.68
N GLU A 242 -20.26 -24.22 -11.12
CA GLU A 242 -19.21 -25.00 -11.77
C GLU A 242 -18.40 -24.16 -12.77
N PRO A 243 -17.07 -24.41 -12.89
CA PRO A 243 -16.28 -23.69 -13.85
C PRO A 243 -16.92 -23.82 -15.22
N THR A 244 -17.28 -22.69 -15.81
CA THR A 244 -17.76 -22.64 -17.19
C THR A 244 -16.69 -23.29 -18.03
N ARG A 245 -16.96 -24.50 -18.53
CA ARG A 245 -16.08 -25.14 -19.51
C ARG A 245 -16.10 -24.26 -20.75
N LEU A 246 -15.01 -23.52 -20.98
CA LEU A 246 -14.71 -22.86 -22.23
C LEU A 246 -14.20 -23.90 -23.22
#